data_efb610282e21092bb33835477e8257b2
#
_entry.id   efb610282e21092bb33835477e8257b2
#
_cell.length_a   1.000
_cell.length_b   1.000
_cell.length_c   1.000
_cell.angle_alpha   90.00
_cell.angle_beta   90.00
_cell.angle_gamma   90.00
#
_symmetry.space_group_name_H-M   'P 1'
#
loop_
_entity.id
_entity.type
_entity.pdbx_description
1 polymer ?
#
loop_
_entity_poly.entity_id
_entity_poly.type
_entity_poly.pdbx_seq_one_letter_code
_entity_poly.pdbx_strand_id
1 'polypeptide(L)'
;MSDAFGPGSNGPLTVVVDQSGVPQSQRSDLSSQVTKSLDGVSGTAAVTPVTPTQDGDVLLATVYPKEAPQNAATTDLANRLLDSTLPDAVAGTDAEGYVTGATASQVDFRDIVAERLPLIIGVVVALAFLIILAVFRGPLVALKAAVLNVLSIAASYGVVVAVFQWGWGGPALGVSGTVPIESYVPMMMFAIIFGLSMDYEIFLLSRVHEAWLRTGNAKDSVAHALEITARVITCAALIMVSVFAAFVISDNIVVKMLGLGLAVSVLIDATIVRLLLVPAVMTLLGRHAWWTPRWLDRILPHIDAEGEHEEGVSPGRAAKE
;
A
#
# COMPACT_ATOMS: atom_id res chain seq x y z
N MET A 1 17.45 12.91 -22.60
CA MET A 1 16.28 13.38 -23.35
C MET A 1 15.65 14.60 -22.69
N SER A 2 15.34 14.58 -21.40
CA SER A 2 14.76 15.75 -20.69
C SER A 2 15.56 17.03 -20.78
N ASP A 3 16.89 16.95 -20.81
CA ASP A 3 17.76 18.14 -20.91
C ASP A 3 17.76 18.80 -22.31
N ALA A 4 17.42 18.02 -23.35
CA ALA A 4 17.41 18.50 -24.73
C ALA A 4 16.01 18.89 -25.22
N PHE A 5 14.96 18.19 -24.75
CA PHE A 5 13.58 18.31 -25.26
C PHE A 5 12.56 18.70 -24.19
N GLY A 6 13.02 19.03 -22.99
CA GLY A 6 12.18 19.35 -21.85
C GLY A 6 11.73 18.12 -21.04
N PRO A 7 11.28 18.34 -19.78
CA PRO A 7 10.97 17.26 -18.84
C PRO A 7 9.80 16.37 -19.28
N GLY A 8 8.87 16.88 -20.06
CA GLY A 8 7.70 16.14 -20.56
C GLY A 8 7.98 15.22 -21.74
N SER A 9 9.17 15.34 -22.38
CA SER A 9 9.53 14.51 -23.54
C SER A 9 9.60 13.01 -23.26
N ASN A 10 9.80 12.63 -21.97
CA ASN A 10 9.88 11.25 -21.54
C ASN A 10 8.51 10.61 -21.23
N GLY A 11 7.44 11.39 -21.31
CA GLY A 11 6.09 10.93 -20.99
C GLY A 11 5.03 11.43 -21.94
N PRO A 12 5.14 11.10 -23.24
CA PRO A 12 4.12 11.50 -24.21
C PRO A 12 2.78 10.84 -23.89
N LEU A 13 1.71 11.59 -24.15
CA LEU A 13 0.33 11.12 -24.14
C LEU A 13 -0.07 10.85 -25.59
N THR A 14 -0.61 9.68 -25.86
CA THR A 14 -1.12 9.33 -27.19
C THR A 14 -2.62 9.52 -27.21
N VAL A 15 -3.09 10.41 -28.05
CA VAL A 15 -4.50 10.63 -28.35
C VAL A 15 -4.91 9.68 -29.46
N VAL A 16 -6.00 8.96 -29.25
CA VAL A 16 -6.60 8.02 -30.18
C VAL A 16 -8.07 8.44 -30.37
N VAL A 17 -8.50 8.65 -31.60
CA VAL A 17 -9.91 8.92 -31.90
C VAL A 17 -10.42 7.83 -32.85
N ASP A 18 -11.33 7.01 -32.36
CA ASP A 18 -12.04 6.02 -33.17
C ASP A 18 -13.11 6.75 -34.00
N GLN A 19 -12.94 6.73 -35.31
CA GLN A 19 -13.87 7.31 -36.28
C GLN A 19 -14.51 6.25 -37.20
N SER A 20 -14.49 4.97 -36.80
CA SER A 20 -15.04 3.88 -37.62
C SER A 20 -16.55 4.07 -37.90
N GLY A 21 -17.29 4.65 -36.92
CA GLY A 21 -18.71 5.01 -37.10
C GLY A 21 -18.97 6.28 -37.93
N VAL A 22 -17.90 7.07 -38.23
CA VAL A 22 -18.04 8.37 -38.92
C VAL A 22 -18.00 8.20 -40.43
N PRO A 23 -18.97 8.78 -41.20
CA PRO A 23 -18.96 8.76 -42.64
C PRO A 23 -17.68 9.37 -43.23
N GLN A 24 -17.13 8.77 -44.31
CA GLN A 24 -15.88 9.23 -44.94
C GLN A 24 -15.87 10.69 -45.32
N SER A 25 -17.02 11.26 -45.70
CA SER A 25 -17.17 12.69 -46.04
C SER A 25 -16.95 13.62 -44.89
N GLN A 26 -17.10 13.19 -43.64
CA GLN A 26 -16.96 13.99 -42.42
C GLN A 26 -15.61 13.76 -41.71
N ARG A 27 -14.85 12.76 -42.08
CA ARG A 27 -13.58 12.38 -41.40
C ARG A 27 -12.50 13.47 -41.54
N SER A 28 -12.45 14.20 -42.65
CA SER A 28 -11.54 15.35 -42.84
C SER A 28 -11.83 16.47 -41.88
N ASP A 29 -13.12 16.81 -41.74
CA ASP A 29 -13.56 17.87 -40.82
C ASP A 29 -13.30 17.50 -39.37
N LEU A 30 -13.59 16.26 -39.00
CA LEU A 30 -13.27 15.71 -37.66
C LEU A 30 -11.76 15.78 -37.36
N SER A 31 -10.91 15.34 -38.30
CA SER A 31 -9.45 15.43 -38.14
C SER A 31 -8.98 16.89 -37.91
N SER A 32 -9.55 17.83 -38.65
CA SER A 32 -9.26 19.27 -38.52
C SER A 32 -9.74 19.80 -37.16
N GLN A 33 -10.91 19.38 -36.69
CA GLN A 33 -11.48 19.77 -35.40
C GLN A 33 -10.65 19.24 -34.25
N VAL A 34 -10.27 17.95 -34.29
CA VAL A 34 -9.37 17.33 -33.29
C VAL A 34 -8.03 18.06 -33.25
N THR A 35 -7.41 18.35 -34.39
CA THR A 35 -6.15 19.10 -34.46
C THR A 35 -6.28 20.45 -33.78
N LYS A 36 -7.31 21.23 -34.10
CA LYS A 36 -7.55 22.56 -33.53
C LYS A 36 -7.79 22.49 -32.00
N SER A 37 -8.51 21.47 -31.54
CA SER A 37 -8.77 21.26 -30.12
C SER A 37 -7.50 20.90 -29.33
N LEU A 38 -6.62 20.13 -29.91
CA LEU A 38 -5.35 19.73 -29.27
C LEU A 38 -4.33 20.87 -29.20
N ASP A 39 -4.25 21.71 -30.24
CA ASP A 39 -3.31 22.85 -30.32
C ASP A 39 -3.54 23.89 -29.21
N GLY A 40 -4.77 24.00 -28.68
CA GLY A 40 -5.15 24.98 -27.66
C GLY A 40 -5.00 24.54 -26.21
N VAL A 41 -4.62 23.30 -25.96
CA VAL A 41 -4.65 22.73 -24.59
C VAL A 41 -3.50 23.26 -23.74
N SER A 42 -3.84 23.87 -22.60
CA SER A 42 -2.85 24.38 -21.64
C SER A 42 -2.09 23.24 -20.98
N GLY A 43 -0.77 23.37 -20.84
CA GLY A 43 0.12 22.33 -20.29
C GLY A 43 0.80 21.48 -21.37
N THR A 44 0.47 21.67 -22.65
CA THR A 44 1.10 21.01 -23.79
C THR A 44 2.34 21.77 -24.23
N ALA A 45 3.45 21.06 -24.45
CA ALA A 45 4.69 21.61 -25.01
C ALA A 45 4.67 21.51 -26.55
N ALA A 46 4.22 20.38 -27.08
CA ALA A 46 4.08 20.13 -28.51
C ALA A 46 3.00 19.09 -28.79
N VAL A 47 2.40 19.17 -29.98
CA VAL A 47 1.47 18.16 -30.49
C VAL A 47 1.97 17.73 -31.85
N THR A 48 1.98 16.41 -32.11
CA THR A 48 2.23 15.93 -33.48
C THR A 48 0.99 16.15 -34.36
N PRO A 49 1.16 16.22 -35.67
CA PRO A 49 0.02 16.25 -36.57
C PRO A 49 -0.91 15.07 -36.34
N VAL A 50 -2.21 15.31 -36.38
CA VAL A 50 -3.22 14.25 -36.32
C VAL A 50 -3.18 13.47 -37.63
N THR A 51 -2.92 12.17 -37.56
CA THR A 51 -2.77 11.31 -38.74
C THR A 51 -3.72 10.10 -38.64
N PRO A 52 -4.42 9.77 -39.73
CA PRO A 52 -5.21 8.55 -39.77
C PRO A 52 -4.31 7.30 -39.86
N THR A 53 -4.77 6.20 -39.31
CA THR A 53 -4.19 4.86 -39.52
C THR A 53 -4.34 4.41 -40.98
N GLN A 54 -3.65 3.33 -41.38
CA GLN A 54 -3.72 2.84 -42.77
C GLN A 54 -5.15 2.47 -43.21
N ASP A 55 -5.96 1.95 -42.29
CA ASP A 55 -7.36 1.59 -42.51
C ASP A 55 -8.28 2.82 -42.51
N GLY A 56 -7.78 3.95 -42.07
CA GLY A 56 -8.52 5.20 -41.96
C GLY A 56 -9.59 5.25 -40.88
N ASP A 57 -9.69 4.26 -39.99
CA ASP A 57 -10.71 4.15 -38.98
C ASP A 57 -10.32 4.81 -37.65
N VAL A 58 -9.04 5.11 -37.43
CA VAL A 58 -8.52 5.70 -36.22
C VAL A 58 -7.63 6.89 -36.54
N LEU A 59 -7.79 8.00 -35.80
CA LEU A 59 -6.86 9.12 -35.80
C LEU A 59 -5.88 9.00 -34.63
N LEU A 60 -4.63 9.29 -34.90
CA LEU A 60 -3.55 9.27 -33.90
C LEU A 60 -2.87 10.63 -33.83
N ALA A 61 -2.61 11.09 -32.60
CA ALA A 61 -1.74 12.22 -32.31
C ALA A 61 -0.97 11.96 -31.02
N THR A 62 0.22 12.56 -30.90
CA THR A 62 1.01 12.51 -29.68
C THR A 62 1.08 13.92 -29.08
N VAL A 63 0.71 14.02 -27.81
CA VAL A 63 0.78 15.24 -27.03
C VAL A 63 1.95 15.13 -26.06
N TYR A 64 2.90 16.05 -26.16
CA TYR A 64 4.03 16.16 -25.26
C TYR A 64 3.70 17.16 -24.14
N PRO A 65 3.64 16.72 -22.87
CA PRO A 65 3.44 17.61 -21.73
C PRO A 65 4.61 18.60 -21.57
N LYS A 66 4.39 19.74 -20.93
CA LYS A 66 5.46 20.65 -20.52
C LYS A 66 6.26 20.10 -19.34
N GLU A 67 5.56 19.43 -18.44
CA GLU A 67 6.11 18.90 -17.19
C GLU A 67 6.43 17.41 -17.30
N ALA A 68 7.22 16.90 -16.34
CA ALA A 68 7.56 15.47 -16.25
C ALA A 68 6.31 14.58 -16.07
N PRO A 69 6.36 13.31 -16.49
CA PRO A 69 5.22 12.38 -16.40
C PRO A 69 4.62 12.25 -15.00
N GLN A 70 5.46 12.37 -13.96
CA GLN A 70 5.04 12.23 -12.57
C GLN A 70 4.48 13.53 -11.95
N ASN A 71 4.51 14.65 -12.69
CA ASN A 71 4.03 15.93 -12.20
C ASN A 71 2.49 15.96 -12.22
N ALA A 72 1.88 16.56 -11.18
CA ALA A 72 0.42 16.74 -11.11
C ALA A 72 -0.14 17.47 -12.34
N ALA A 73 0.60 18.45 -12.88
CA ALA A 73 0.17 19.18 -14.07
C ALA A 73 0.07 18.28 -15.33
N THR A 74 0.86 17.21 -15.42
CA THR A 74 0.76 16.20 -16.49
C THR A 74 -0.48 15.32 -16.31
N THR A 75 -0.81 14.99 -15.08
CA THR A 75 -2.07 14.31 -14.73
C THR A 75 -3.29 15.18 -15.10
N ASP A 76 -3.26 16.45 -14.71
CA ASP A 76 -4.34 17.40 -15.02
C ASP A 76 -4.50 17.58 -16.53
N LEU A 77 -3.41 17.54 -17.29
CA LEU A 77 -3.45 17.56 -18.75
C LEU A 77 -4.11 16.29 -19.32
N ALA A 78 -3.72 15.09 -18.83
CA ALA A 78 -4.31 13.83 -19.29
C ALA A 78 -5.82 13.78 -19.02
N ASN A 79 -6.24 14.16 -17.79
CA ASN A 79 -7.65 14.21 -17.42
C ASN A 79 -8.41 15.26 -18.23
N ARG A 80 -7.83 16.42 -18.49
CA ARG A 80 -8.45 17.47 -19.33
C ARG A 80 -8.63 17.01 -20.77
N LEU A 81 -7.64 16.31 -21.32
CA LEU A 81 -7.77 15.73 -22.65
C LEU A 81 -8.91 14.71 -22.71
N LEU A 82 -9.03 13.85 -21.71
CA LEU A 82 -10.03 12.77 -21.66
C LEU A 82 -11.44 13.28 -21.34
N ASP A 83 -11.56 14.16 -20.34
CA ASP A 83 -12.87 14.53 -19.76
C ASP A 83 -13.54 15.72 -20.46
N SER A 84 -12.76 16.56 -21.19
CA SER A 84 -13.29 17.75 -21.83
C SER A 84 -12.85 17.94 -23.28
N THR A 85 -11.54 17.94 -23.55
CA THR A 85 -11.02 18.31 -24.87
C THR A 85 -11.47 17.33 -25.97
N LEU A 86 -11.33 16.03 -25.73
CA LEU A 86 -11.73 15.00 -26.73
C LEU A 86 -13.25 14.88 -26.85
N PRO A 87 -14.05 14.83 -25.77
CA PRO A 87 -15.50 14.85 -25.89
C PRO A 87 -16.02 16.07 -26.68
N ASP A 88 -15.47 17.27 -26.43
CA ASP A 88 -15.83 18.46 -27.15
C ASP A 88 -15.40 18.40 -28.63
N ALA A 89 -14.24 17.81 -28.92
CA ALA A 89 -13.70 17.67 -30.26
C ALA A 89 -14.48 16.70 -31.15
N VAL A 90 -15.09 15.67 -30.53
CA VAL A 90 -15.88 14.66 -31.27
C VAL A 90 -17.40 14.91 -31.16
N ALA A 91 -17.81 15.98 -30.47
CA ALA A 91 -19.21 16.27 -30.25
C ALA A 91 -20.00 16.40 -31.57
N GLY A 92 -21.15 15.74 -31.61
CA GLY A 92 -22.02 15.71 -32.82
C GLY A 92 -21.58 14.72 -33.88
N THR A 93 -20.62 13.85 -33.61
CA THR A 93 -20.20 12.74 -34.47
C THR A 93 -20.34 11.39 -33.72
N ASP A 94 -20.28 10.27 -34.44
CA ASP A 94 -20.23 8.92 -33.84
C ASP A 94 -18.77 8.49 -33.54
N ALA A 95 -17.85 9.44 -33.30
CA ALA A 95 -16.48 9.18 -32.93
C ALA A 95 -16.29 9.15 -31.40
N GLU A 96 -15.34 8.34 -30.97
CA GLU A 96 -14.94 8.26 -29.55
C GLU A 96 -13.46 8.61 -29.39
N GLY A 97 -13.15 9.45 -28.39
CA GLY A 97 -11.80 9.92 -28.10
C GLY A 97 -11.22 9.24 -26.86
N TYR A 98 -9.96 8.81 -26.93
CA TYR A 98 -9.23 8.15 -25.87
C TYR A 98 -7.84 8.76 -25.69
N VAL A 99 -7.31 8.68 -24.48
CA VAL A 99 -5.92 9.01 -24.16
C VAL A 99 -5.22 7.74 -23.69
N THR A 100 -4.09 7.43 -24.28
CA THR A 100 -3.31 6.21 -23.97
C THR A 100 -1.80 6.53 -23.91
N GLY A 101 -0.99 5.51 -23.70
CA GLY A 101 0.45 5.63 -23.55
C GLY A 101 0.89 5.38 -22.10
N ALA A 102 2.20 5.24 -21.90
CA ALA A 102 2.75 4.87 -20.59
C ALA A 102 2.33 5.84 -19.49
N THR A 103 2.32 7.14 -19.77
CA THR A 103 1.94 8.19 -18.80
C THR A 103 0.44 8.13 -18.47
N ALA A 104 -0.43 7.99 -19.47
CA ALA A 104 -1.87 7.85 -19.23
C ALA A 104 -2.18 6.60 -18.39
N SER A 105 -1.57 5.45 -18.75
CA SER A 105 -1.74 4.22 -17.99
C SER A 105 -1.23 4.33 -16.54
N GLN A 106 -0.18 5.11 -16.28
CA GLN A 106 0.27 5.37 -14.90
C GLN A 106 -0.72 6.26 -14.14
N VAL A 107 -1.35 7.24 -14.80
CA VAL A 107 -2.39 8.08 -14.21
C VAL A 107 -3.59 7.22 -13.82
N ASP A 108 -4.14 6.44 -14.76
CA ASP A 108 -5.28 5.54 -14.52
C ASP A 108 -4.98 4.54 -13.40
N PHE A 109 -3.79 3.93 -13.43
CA PHE A 109 -3.38 2.98 -12.40
C PHE A 109 -3.30 3.63 -11.01
N ARG A 110 -2.75 4.86 -10.95
CA ARG A 110 -2.66 5.61 -9.69
C ARG A 110 -4.06 5.92 -9.14
N ASP A 111 -4.98 6.33 -9.99
CA ASP A 111 -6.33 6.72 -9.58
C ASP A 111 -7.12 5.50 -9.10
N ILE A 112 -7.01 4.36 -9.81
CA ILE A 112 -7.57 3.07 -9.37
C ILE A 112 -6.98 2.64 -8.01
N VAL A 113 -5.67 2.74 -7.84
CA VAL A 113 -5.02 2.39 -6.57
C VAL A 113 -5.47 3.33 -5.45
N ALA A 114 -5.51 4.65 -5.70
CA ALA A 114 -5.95 5.63 -4.71
C ALA A 114 -7.41 5.40 -4.26
N GLU A 115 -8.29 5.04 -5.19
CA GLU A 115 -9.69 4.70 -4.89
C GLU A 115 -9.83 3.39 -4.10
N ARG A 116 -9.07 2.37 -4.46
CA ARG A 116 -9.21 1.02 -3.90
C ARG A 116 -8.38 0.76 -2.65
N LEU A 117 -7.26 1.46 -2.48
CA LEU A 117 -6.34 1.24 -1.36
C LEU A 117 -7.00 1.38 0.02
N PRO A 118 -7.85 2.40 0.31
CA PRO A 118 -8.52 2.51 1.60
C PRO A 118 -9.46 1.32 1.88
N LEU A 119 -10.16 0.82 0.86
CA LEU A 119 -11.01 -0.35 0.98
C LEU A 119 -10.19 -1.61 1.30
N ILE A 120 -9.09 -1.82 0.56
CA ILE A 120 -8.18 -2.97 0.79
C ILE A 120 -7.63 -2.93 2.21
N ILE A 121 -7.12 -1.77 2.65
CA ILE A 121 -6.61 -1.59 4.01
C ILE A 121 -7.72 -1.90 5.03
N GLY A 122 -8.92 -1.34 4.84
CA GLY A 122 -10.05 -1.55 5.73
C GLY A 122 -10.43 -3.03 5.85
N VAL A 123 -10.53 -3.75 4.74
CA VAL A 123 -10.86 -5.19 4.73
C VAL A 123 -9.78 -6.01 5.43
N VAL A 124 -8.50 -5.77 5.11
CA VAL A 124 -7.38 -6.52 5.72
C VAL A 124 -7.28 -6.26 7.22
N VAL A 125 -7.42 -5.01 7.66
CA VAL A 125 -7.43 -4.65 9.09
C VAL A 125 -8.62 -5.26 9.81
N ALA A 126 -9.82 -5.26 9.19
CA ALA A 126 -11.00 -5.88 9.75
C ALA A 126 -10.84 -7.40 9.88
N LEU A 127 -10.30 -8.08 8.86
CA LEU A 127 -10.01 -9.51 8.93
C LEU A 127 -9.02 -9.84 10.05
N ALA A 128 -7.94 -9.07 10.15
CA ALA A 128 -6.96 -9.24 11.22
C ALA A 128 -7.58 -9.02 12.61
N PHE A 129 -8.39 -7.98 12.76
CA PHE A 129 -9.15 -7.74 13.99
C PHE A 129 -10.02 -8.95 14.34
N LEU A 130 -10.74 -9.51 13.37
CA LEU A 130 -11.60 -10.68 13.58
C LEU A 130 -10.80 -11.94 13.94
N ILE A 131 -9.64 -12.16 13.31
CA ILE A 131 -8.77 -13.29 13.63
C ILE A 131 -8.24 -13.17 15.06
N ILE A 132 -7.68 -12.02 15.44
CA ILE A 132 -7.19 -11.80 16.82
C ILE A 132 -8.34 -11.92 17.82
N LEU A 133 -9.52 -11.38 17.49
CA LEU A 133 -10.71 -11.49 18.33
C LEU A 133 -11.15 -12.94 18.51
N ALA A 134 -11.12 -13.75 17.45
CA ALA A 134 -11.52 -15.16 17.50
C ALA A 134 -10.52 -16.00 18.33
N VAL A 135 -9.20 -15.73 18.16
CA VAL A 135 -8.13 -16.48 18.86
C VAL A 135 -8.06 -16.10 20.34
N PHE A 136 -8.01 -14.79 20.64
CA PHE A 136 -7.76 -14.32 22.01
C PHE A 136 -9.03 -13.90 22.75
N ARG A 137 -10.16 -13.86 22.09
CA ARG A 137 -11.50 -13.54 22.66
C ARG A 137 -11.55 -12.19 23.40
N GLY A 138 -10.55 -11.33 23.17
CA GLY A 138 -10.41 -10.02 23.80
C GLY A 138 -10.61 -8.87 22.79
N PRO A 139 -11.77 -8.19 22.75
CA PRO A 139 -12.01 -7.12 21.79
C PRO A 139 -11.05 -5.93 21.95
N LEU A 140 -10.63 -5.63 23.18
CA LEU A 140 -9.64 -4.57 23.43
C LEU A 140 -8.24 -4.94 22.95
N VAL A 141 -7.86 -6.22 23.05
CA VAL A 141 -6.57 -6.70 22.49
C VAL A 141 -6.60 -6.64 20.98
N ALA A 142 -7.69 -7.08 20.35
CA ALA A 142 -7.84 -7.01 18.90
C ALA A 142 -7.83 -5.56 18.38
N LEU A 143 -8.53 -4.66 19.06
CA LEU A 143 -8.54 -3.23 18.71
C LEU A 143 -7.15 -2.59 18.85
N LYS A 144 -6.48 -2.85 19.98
CA LYS A 144 -5.11 -2.39 20.22
C LYS A 144 -4.17 -2.86 19.09
N ALA A 145 -4.22 -4.14 18.74
CA ALA A 145 -3.37 -4.70 17.69
C ALA A 145 -3.63 -4.02 16.34
N ALA A 146 -4.89 -3.86 15.94
CA ALA A 146 -5.26 -3.19 14.71
C ALA A 146 -4.76 -1.74 14.66
N VAL A 147 -4.96 -0.97 15.74
CA VAL A 147 -4.54 0.44 15.82
C VAL A 147 -3.01 0.58 15.78
N LEU A 148 -2.29 -0.24 16.54
CA LEU A 148 -0.82 -0.15 16.58
C LEU A 148 -0.19 -0.57 15.25
N ASN A 149 -0.73 -1.58 14.57
CA ASN A 149 -0.26 -1.98 13.24
C ASN A 149 -0.47 -0.88 12.20
N VAL A 150 -1.66 -0.28 12.15
CA VAL A 150 -1.93 0.85 11.24
C VAL A 150 -1.01 2.03 11.55
N LEU A 151 -0.77 2.34 12.82
CA LEU A 151 0.13 3.41 13.24
C LEU A 151 1.59 3.14 12.81
N SER A 152 2.07 1.91 12.96
CA SER A 152 3.41 1.50 12.51
C SER A 152 3.60 1.69 11.02
N ILE A 153 2.61 1.26 10.22
CA ILE A 153 2.63 1.40 8.77
C ILE A 153 2.58 2.88 8.36
N ALA A 154 1.71 3.67 8.99
CA ALA A 154 1.61 5.11 8.72
C ALA A 154 2.92 5.84 9.04
N ALA A 155 3.58 5.51 10.15
CA ALA A 155 4.89 6.07 10.50
C ALA A 155 5.95 5.72 9.44
N SER A 156 5.95 4.49 8.94
CA SER A 156 6.87 4.06 7.88
C SER A 156 6.63 4.77 6.56
N TYR A 157 5.38 4.99 6.18
CA TYR A 157 5.03 5.81 5.02
C TYR A 157 5.50 7.25 5.19
N GLY A 158 5.35 7.81 6.39
CA GLY A 158 5.86 9.15 6.72
C GLY A 158 7.36 9.28 6.46
N VAL A 159 8.14 8.26 6.82
CA VAL A 159 9.60 8.26 6.55
C VAL A 159 9.89 8.18 5.06
N VAL A 160 9.19 7.33 4.31
CA VAL A 160 9.37 7.24 2.84
C VAL A 160 9.02 8.58 2.17
N VAL A 161 7.92 9.22 2.57
CA VAL A 161 7.55 10.56 2.08
C VAL A 161 8.62 11.59 2.42
N ALA A 162 9.09 11.61 3.68
CA ALA A 162 10.12 12.57 4.11
C ALA A 162 11.42 12.42 3.32
N VAL A 163 11.86 11.19 3.04
CA VAL A 163 13.11 10.94 2.33
C VAL A 163 12.97 11.20 0.83
N PHE A 164 11.93 10.70 0.18
CA PHE A 164 11.83 10.73 -1.28
C PHE A 164 11.08 11.96 -1.80
N GLN A 165 9.98 12.36 -1.18
CA GLN A 165 9.22 13.53 -1.64
C GLN A 165 9.74 14.85 -1.08
N TRP A 166 10.19 14.88 0.20
CA TRP A 166 10.76 16.09 0.79
C TRP A 166 12.27 16.17 0.65
N GLY A 167 12.93 15.08 0.25
CA GLY A 167 14.39 15.03 0.02
C GLY A 167 15.22 14.96 1.30
N TRP A 168 14.63 14.64 2.48
CA TRP A 168 15.33 14.58 3.74
C TRP A 168 16.31 13.39 3.75
N GLY A 169 17.60 13.68 3.75
CA GLY A 169 18.64 12.63 3.71
C GLY A 169 18.78 11.91 2.36
N GLY A 170 18.04 12.31 1.33
CA GLY A 170 18.10 11.74 -0.01
C GLY A 170 19.51 11.63 -0.57
N PRO A 171 20.35 12.69 -0.50
CA PRO A 171 21.74 12.64 -0.98
C PRO A 171 22.59 11.55 -0.33
N ALA A 172 22.39 11.25 0.96
CA ALA A 172 23.09 10.17 1.65
C ALA A 172 22.74 8.77 1.12
N LEU A 173 21.56 8.65 0.49
CA LEU A 173 21.06 7.42 -0.14
C LEU A 173 21.31 7.40 -1.66
N GLY A 174 22.06 8.37 -2.19
CA GLY A 174 22.29 8.51 -3.64
C GLY A 174 21.04 8.92 -4.42
N VAL A 175 20.09 9.59 -3.78
CA VAL A 175 18.89 10.15 -4.42
C VAL A 175 19.11 11.63 -4.64
N SER A 176 19.24 12.05 -5.90
CA SER A 176 19.39 13.44 -6.28
C SER A 176 18.02 14.06 -6.57
N GLY A 177 17.61 15.02 -5.72
CA GLY A 177 16.34 15.74 -5.84
C GLY A 177 15.17 15.02 -5.19
N THR A 178 13.97 15.56 -5.42
CA THR A 178 12.71 15.00 -4.96
C THR A 178 12.16 14.02 -5.98
N VAL A 179 11.76 12.85 -5.52
CA VAL A 179 11.19 11.80 -6.37
C VAL A 179 9.80 11.47 -5.86
N PRO A 180 8.77 11.53 -6.71
CA PRO A 180 7.42 11.12 -6.31
C PRO A 180 7.39 9.61 -6.02
N ILE A 181 6.55 9.24 -5.06
CA ILE A 181 6.35 7.83 -4.69
C ILE A 181 5.45 7.19 -5.72
N GLU A 182 5.91 6.07 -6.29
CA GLU A 182 5.11 5.26 -7.22
C GLU A 182 3.86 4.70 -6.52
N SER A 183 2.71 4.75 -7.17
CA SER A 183 1.40 4.46 -6.57
C SER A 183 1.28 3.05 -5.97
N TYR A 184 1.98 2.07 -6.54
CA TYR A 184 1.96 0.69 -6.04
C TYR A 184 2.88 0.44 -4.85
N VAL A 185 3.84 1.35 -4.57
CA VAL A 185 4.78 1.20 -3.44
C VAL A 185 4.05 1.16 -2.10
N PRO A 186 3.11 2.09 -1.78
CA PRO A 186 2.34 2.02 -0.55
C PRO A 186 1.53 0.73 -0.41
N MET A 187 0.93 0.24 -1.50
CA MET A 187 0.15 -0.99 -1.50
C MET A 187 1.02 -2.22 -1.22
N MET A 188 2.18 -2.32 -1.90
CA MET A 188 3.13 -3.41 -1.67
C MET A 188 3.70 -3.38 -0.25
N MET A 189 4.10 -2.20 0.22
CA MET A 189 4.58 -2.02 1.59
C MET A 189 3.52 -2.45 2.60
N PHE A 190 2.27 -2.00 2.43
CA PHE A 190 1.17 -2.40 3.31
C PHE A 190 1.02 -3.92 3.38
N ALA A 191 0.93 -4.59 2.23
CA ALA A 191 0.73 -6.03 2.18
C ALA A 191 1.86 -6.82 2.87
N ILE A 192 3.11 -6.44 2.60
CA ILE A 192 4.29 -7.11 3.18
C ILE A 192 4.39 -6.84 4.68
N ILE A 193 4.32 -5.57 5.08
CA ILE A 193 4.48 -5.18 6.49
C ILE A 193 3.36 -5.74 7.33
N PHE A 194 2.12 -5.65 6.85
CA PHE A 194 0.95 -6.11 7.59
C PHE A 194 1.02 -7.60 7.86
N GLY A 195 1.31 -8.42 6.83
CA GLY A 195 1.48 -9.87 6.99
C GLY A 195 2.58 -10.21 7.99
N LEU A 196 3.75 -9.59 7.82
CA LEU A 196 4.90 -9.81 8.68
C LEU A 196 4.65 -9.39 10.14
N SER A 197 4.00 -8.24 10.34
CA SER A 197 3.70 -7.72 11.68
C SER A 197 2.67 -8.59 12.41
N MET A 198 1.67 -9.12 11.70
CA MET A 198 0.63 -9.97 12.29
C MET A 198 1.17 -11.26 12.90
N ASP A 199 2.09 -11.93 12.21
CA ASP A 199 2.65 -13.19 12.68
C ASP A 199 3.35 -13.02 14.04
N TYR A 200 4.12 -11.96 14.18
CA TYR A 200 4.80 -11.67 15.45
C TYR A 200 3.85 -11.15 16.53
N GLU A 201 2.79 -10.43 16.16
CA GLU A 201 1.77 -9.96 17.11
C GLU A 201 1.04 -11.16 17.74
N ILE A 202 0.61 -12.13 16.94
CA ILE A 202 -0.03 -13.35 17.42
C ILE A 202 0.91 -14.12 18.32
N PHE A 203 2.18 -14.28 17.92
CA PHE A 203 3.19 -14.98 18.72
C PHE A 203 3.40 -14.34 20.09
N LEU A 204 3.54 -13.00 20.16
CA LEU A 204 3.70 -12.29 21.42
C LEU A 204 2.45 -12.40 22.28
N LEU A 205 1.25 -12.18 21.68
CA LEU A 205 -0.02 -12.24 22.40
C LEU A 205 -0.30 -13.64 22.98
N SER A 206 0.03 -14.72 22.25
CA SER A 206 -0.09 -16.08 22.76
C SER A 206 0.74 -16.27 24.03
N ARG A 207 1.98 -15.80 24.05
CA ARG A 207 2.82 -15.89 25.25
C ARG A 207 2.33 -15.04 26.42
N VAL A 208 1.81 -13.83 26.14
CA VAL A 208 1.20 -13.00 27.18
C VAL A 208 -0.06 -13.66 27.75
N HIS A 209 -0.89 -14.25 26.89
CA HIS A 209 -2.12 -14.92 27.29
C HIS A 209 -1.83 -16.16 28.15
N GLU A 210 -0.89 -17.01 27.72
CA GLU A 210 -0.44 -18.17 28.47
C GLU A 210 0.07 -17.78 29.88
N ALA A 211 0.93 -16.75 29.94
CA ALA A 211 1.43 -16.25 31.20
C ALA A 211 0.32 -15.63 32.09
N TRP A 212 -0.69 -14.99 31.47
CA TRP A 212 -1.86 -14.46 32.18
C TRP A 212 -2.70 -15.56 32.81
N LEU A 213 -2.96 -16.65 32.11
CA LEU A 213 -3.72 -17.77 32.65
C LEU A 213 -3.03 -18.42 33.86
N ARG A 214 -1.68 -18.36 33.91
CA ARG A 214 -0.91 -18.92 35.04
C ARG A 214 -0.80 -17.93 36.21
N THR A 215 -0.61 -16.64 35.99
CA THR A 215 -0.26 -15.67 37.04
C THR A 215 -1.43 -14.81 37.50
N GLY A 216 -2.42 -14.57 36.63
CA GLY A 216 -3.52 -13.63 36.89
C GLY A 216 -3.08 -12.17 37.02
N ASN A 217 -1.78 -11.86 36.80
CA ASN A 217 -1.20 -10.53 36.94
C ASN A 217 -0.70 -10.00 35.59
N ALA A 218 -1.27 -8.91 35.12
CA ALA A 218 -0.95 -8.36 33.79
C ALA A 218 0.52 -7.94 33.64
N LYS A 219 1.12 -7.33 34.69
CA LYS A 219 2.53 -6.88 34.63
C LYS A 219 3.49 -8.07 34.54
N ASP A 220 3.28 -9.06 35.39
CA ASP A 220 4.16 -10.25 35.42
C ASP A 220 4.02 -11.07 34.14
N SER A 221 2.79 -11.18 33.61
CA SER A 221 2.52 -11.88 32.33
C SER A 221 3.22 -11.23 31.15
N VAL A 222 3.13 -9.90 31.06
CA VAL A 222 3.78 -9.14 29.96
C VAL A 222 5.30 -9.17 30.11
N ALA A 223 5.84 -9.01 31.33
CA ALA A 223 7.27 -9.06 31.56
C ALA A 223 7.86 -10.45 31.22
N HIS A 224 7.20 -11.52 31.65
CA HIS A 224 7.61 -12.88 31.35
C HIS A 224 7.53 -13.22 29.85
N ALA A 225 6.45 -12.84 29.20
CA ALA A 225 6.31 -13.03 27.76
C ALA A 225 7.40 -12.28 26.97
N LEU A 226 7.73 -11.04 27.37
CA LEU A 226 8.81 -10.28 26.73
C LEU A 226 10.17 -10.92 26.96
N GLU A 227 10.46 -11.39 28.17
CA GLU A 227 11.73 -12.07 28.48
C GLU A 227 11.99 -13.23 27.52
N ILE A 228 10.97 -14.02 27.21
CA ILE A 228 11.07 -15.17 26.31
C ILE A 228 11.12 -14.74 24.83
N THR A 229 10.28 -13.79 24.45
CA THR A 229 10.04 -13.48 23.02
C THR A 229 10.95 -12.39 22.48
N ALA A 230 11.43 -11.44 23.30
CA ALA A 230 12.21 -10.30 22.84
C ALA A 230 13.46 -10.69 22.06
N ARG A 231 14.16 -11.72 22.50
CA ARG A 231 15.37 -12.20 21.80
C ARG A 231 15.05 -12.72 20.40
N VAL A 232 13.99 -13.50 20.28
CA VAL A 232 13.55 -14.07 18.98
C VAL A 232 13.10 -12.97 18.05
N ILE A 233 12.24 -12.06 18.54
CA ILE A 233 11.73 -10.91 17.78
C ILE A 233 12.89 -10.03 17.31
N THR A 234 13.83 -9.70 18.21
CA THR A 234 14.98 -8.83 17.86
C THR A 234 15.89 -9.48 16.81
N CYS A 235 16.22 -10.78 16.96
CA CYS A 235 17.04 -11.48 15.99
C CYS A 235 16.36 -11.52 14.61
N ALA A 236 15.08 -11.87 14.56
CA ALA A 236 14.32 -11.91 13.33
C ALA A 236 14.20 -10.52 12.68
N ALA A 237 13.93 -9.48 13.48
CA ALA A 237 13.87 -8.10 13.00
C ALA A 237 15.23 -7.64 12.42
N LEU A 238 16.35 -7.94 13.08
CA LEU A 238 17.67 -7.61 12.57
C LEU A 238 17.98 -8.28 11.23
N ILE A 239 17.61 -9.55 11.07
CA ILE A 239 17.76 -10.25 9.79
C ILE A 239 16.94 -9.54 8.70
N MET A 240 15.67 -9.25 8.97
CA MET A 240 14.79 -8.60 7.99
C MET A 240 15.24 -7.19 7.65
N VAL A 241 15.60 -6.39 8.66
CA VAL A 241 16.16 -5.04 8.44
C VAL A 241 17.40 -5.12 7.57
N SER A 242 18.29 -6.08 7.81
CA SER A 242 19.50 -6.26 7.00
C SER A 242 19.19 -6.62 5.55
N VAL A 243 18.22 -7.51 5.33
CA VAL A 243 17.78 -7.90 3.98
C VAL A 243 17.15 -6.72 3.24
N PHE A 244 16.23 -5.99 3.88
CA PHE A 244 15.58 -4.84 3.26
C PHE A 244 16.54 -3.66 3.07
N ALA A 245 17.45 -3.43 4.00
CA ALA A 245 18.49 -2.42 3.87
C ALA A 245 19.43 -2.69 2.68
N ALA A 246 19.67 -3.95 2.31
CA ALA A 246 20.45 -4.28 1.12
C ALA A 246 19.77 -3.76 -0.18
N PHE A 247 18.45 -3.66 -0.23
CA PHE A 247 17.74 -3.08 -1.37
C PHE A 247 17.95 -1.56 -1.52
N VAL A 248 18.34 -0.87 -0.44
CA VAL A 248 18.65 0.57 -0.48
C VAL A 248 19.90 0.86 -1.33
N ILE A 249 20.77 -0.13 -1.53
CA ILE A 249 21.97 -0.02 -2.35
C ILE A 249 21.65 -0.09 -3.86
N SER A 250 20.45 -0.54 -4.23
CA SER A 250 20.01 -0.68 -5.62
C SER A 250 20.05 0.66 -6.38
N ASP A 251 20.39 0.63 -7.65
CA ASP A 251 20.28 1.81 -8.53
C ASP A 251 18.83 2.11 -8.93
N ASN A 252 17.94 1.13 -8.81
CA ASN A 252 16.53 1.31 -9.10
C ASN A 252 15.83 2.03 -7.93
N ILE A 253 15.28 3.22 -8.22
CA ILE A 253 14.68 4.10 -7.21
C ILE A 253 13.48 3.46 -6.49
N VAL A 254 12.68 2.66 -7.19
CA VAL A 254 11.52 1.98 -6.61
C VAL A 254 11.93 0.88 -5.64
N VAL A 255 12.95 0.10 -6.02
CA VAL A 255 13.54 -0.94 -5.15
C VAL A 255 14.14 -0.29 -3.90
N LYS A 256 14.78 0.88 -4.06
CA LYS A 256 15.31 1.67 -2.95
C LYS A 256 14.21 2.19 -2.03
N MET A 257 13.08 2.68 -2.58
CA MET A 257 11.91 3.11 -1.81
C MET A 257 11.33 1.96 -0.98
N LEU A 258 11.12 0.81 -1.61
CA LEU A 258 10.60 -0.39 -0.94
C LEU A 258 11.58 -0.87 0.14
N GLY A 259 12.88 -0.93 -0.18
CA GLY A 259 13.90 -1.36 0.76
C GLY A 259 13.96 -0.49 2.01
N LEU A 260 14.02 0.83 1.84
CA LEU A 260 14.01 1.76 2.97
C LEU A 260 12.72 1.68 3.76
N GLY A 261 11.57 1.72 3.08
CA GLY A 261 10.26 1.67 3.72
C GLY A 261 10.05 0.41 4.54
N LEU A 262 10.40 -0.76 3.99
CA LEU A 262 10.30 -2.03 4.70
C LEU A 262 11.29 -2.15 5.85
N ALA A 263 12.55 -1.73 5.67
CA ALA A 263 13.55 -1.76 6.73
C ALA A 263 13.16 -0.88 7.93
N VAL A 264 12.75 0.36 7.66
CA VAL A 264 12.28 1.30 8.69
C VAL A 264 11.02 0.79 9.37
N SER A 265 10.08 0.21 8.61
CA SER A 265 8.86 -0.33 9.18
C SER A 265 9.13 -1.46 10.16
N VAL A 266 9.95 -2.44 9.77
CA VAL A 266 10.32 -3.54 10.66
C VAL A 266 11.07 -3.03 11.88
N LEU A 267 11.92 -2.03 11.73
CA LEU A 267 12.63 -1.41 12.84
C LEU A 267 11.68 -0.73 13.82
N ILE A 268 10.74 0.08 13.35
CA ILE A 268 9.72 0.76 14.16
C ILE A 268 8.83 -0.28 14.85
N ASP A 269 8.35 -1.27 14.09
CA ASP A 269 7.46 -2.31 14.61
C ASP A 269 8.14 -3.12 15.72
N ALA A 270 9.34 -3.64 15.47
CA ALA A 270 10.05 -4.47 16.43
C ALA A 270 10.49 -3.71 17.69
N THR A 271 10.88 -2.43 17.56
CA THR A 271 11.41 -1.64 18.69
C THR A 271 10.31 -0.85 19.40
N ILE A 272 9.71 0.11 18.70
CA ILE A 272 8.76 1.06 19.31
C ILE A 272 7.43 0.35 19.59
N VAL A 273 6.89 -0.36 18.63
CA VAL A 273 5.55 -0.93 18.80
C VAL A 273 5.60 -2.13 19.73
N ARG A 274 6.44 -3.13 19.47
CA ARG A 274 6.43 -4.38 20.24
C ARG A 274 7.13 -4.33 21.57
N LEU A 275 8.30 -3.70 21.64
CA LEU A 275 9.04 -3.66 22.89
C LEU A 275 8.60 -2.53 23.82
N LEU A 276 7.90 -1.50 23.33
CA LEU A 276 7.47 -0.37 24.13
C LEU A 276 5.94 -0.21 24.19
N LEU A 277 5.26 -0.02 23.05
CA LEU A 277 3.84 0.31 23.03
C LEU A 277 2.95 -0.88 23.43
N VAL A 278 3.19 -2.07 22.88
CA VAL A 278 2.40 -3.26 23.20
C VAL A 278 2.45 -3.56 24.70
N PRO A 279 3.61 -3.67 25.35
CA PRO A 279 3.71 -3.88 26.81
C PRO A 279 3.05 -2.76 27.61
N ALA A 280 3.27 -1.50 27.23
CA ALA A 280 2.69 -0.35 27.93
C ALA A 280 1.15 -0.40 27.88
N VAL A 281 0.57 -0.61 26.71
CA VAL A 281 -0.89 -0.69 26.54
C VAL A 281 -1.46 -1.91 27.25
N MET A 282 -0.82 -3.08 27.15
CA MET A 282 -1.27 -4.30 27.85
C MET A 282 -1.24 -4.14 29.37
N THR A 283 -0.24 -3.46 29.91
CA THR A 283 -0.15 -3.15 31.34
C THR A 283 -1.22 -2.15 31.78
N LEU A 284 -1.53 -1.15 30.94
CA LEU A 284 -2.59 -0.17 31.22
C LEU A 284 -3.99 -0.81 31.18
N LEU A 285 -4.25 -1.66 30.21
CA LEU A 285 -5.51 -2.39 30.10
C LEU A 285 -5.69 -3.40 31.25
N GLY A 286 -4.60 -3.98 31.73
CA GLY A 286 -4.60 -4.94 32.83
C GLY A 286 -5.55 -6.12 32.56
N ARG A 287 -6.39 -6.45 33.55
CA ARG A 287 -7.41 -7.51 33.42
C ARG A 287 -8.48 -7.24 32.37
N HIS A 288 -8.71 -5.98 32.00
CA HIS A 288 -9.73 -5.63 31.00
C HIS A 288 -9.30 -6.01 29.59
N ALA A 289 -8.01 -6.23 29.34
CA ALA A 289 -7.51 -6.71 28.06
C ALA A 289 -8.20 -8.02 27.62
N TRP A 290 -8.41 -8.92 28.58
CA TRP A 290 -8.99 -10.24 28.36
C TRP A 290 -10.50 -10.32 28.65
N TRP A 291 -11.15 -9.17 28.85
CA TRP A 291 -12.57 -9.13 29.10
C TRP A 291 -13.37 -9.34 27.80
N THR A 292 -14.27 -10.34 27.82
CA THR A 292 -15.16 -10.64 26.71
C THR A 292 -16.60 -10.44 27.14
N PRO A 293 -17.41 -9.66 26.40
CA PRO A 293 -18.85 -9.55 26.66
C PRO A 293 -19.53 -10.92 26.46
N ARG A 294 -20.47 -11.27 27.34
CA ARG A 294 -21.17 -12.58 27.32
C ARG A 294 -21.86 -12.90 25.99
N TRP A 295 -22.35 -11.88 25.28
CA TRP A 295 -22.96 -12.08 23.95
C TRP A 295 -21.92 -12.47 22.90
N LEU A 296 -20.75 -11.88 22.95
CA LEU A 296 -19.65 -12.14 22.04
C LEU A 296 -19.01 -13.51 22.32
N ASP A 297 -18.91 -13.87 23.59
CA ASP A 297 -18.42 -15.16 24.04
C ASP A 297 -19.23 -16.36 23.51
N ARG A 298 -20.55 -16.14 23.29
CA ARG A 298 -21.46 -17.17 22.76
C ARG A 298 -21.34 -17.34 21.23
N ILE A 299 -20.87 -16.31 20.52
CA ILE A 299 -20.79 -16.31 19.04
C ILE A 299 -19.40 -16.76 18.58
N LEU A 300 -18.35 -16.46 19.36
CA LEU A 300 -16.98 -16.78 18.97
C LEU A 300 -16.70 -18.28 19.05
N PRO A 301 -16.05 -18.86 18.02
CA PRO A 301 -15.62 -20.25 18.07
C PRO A 301 -14.60 -20.45 19.22
N HIS A 302 -14.65 -21.60 19.86
CA HIS A 302 -13.60 -22.04 20.80
C HIS A 302 -12.48 -22.64 19.95
N ILE A 303 -11.49 -21.81 19.63
CA ILE A 303 -10.29 -22.23 18.91
C ILE A 303 -9.19 -22.40 19.98
N ASP A 304 -8.89 -23.62 20.35
CA ASP A 304 -7.73 -23.95 21.19
C ASP A 304 -6.49 -23.77 20.31
N ALA A 305 -5.82 -22.63 20.48
CA ALA A 305 -4.58 -22.30 19.74
C ALA A 305 -3.39 -23.17 20.22
N GLU A 306 -3.55 -23.84 21.32
CA GLU A 306 -2.62 -24.82 21.88
C GLU A 306 -3.36 -26.17 21.91
N GLY A 307 -2.92 -27.11 21.08
CA GLY A 307 -3.41 -28.50 21.21
C GLY A 307 -3.20 -28.96 22.64
N GLU A 308 -4.28 -29.17 23.38
CA GLU A 308 -4.20 -29.91 24.68
C GLU A 308 -3.55 -31.27 24.40
N HIS A 309 -2.31 -31.41 24.85
CA HIS A 309 -1.81 -32.71 25.16
C HIS A 309 -2.66 -33.22 26.32
N GLU A 310 -3.72 -33.94 26.00
CA GLU A 310 -4.27 -34.93 26.95
C GLU A 310 -3.16 -35.94 27.27
N GLU A 311 -2.32 -35.61 28.23
CA GLU A 311 -1.66 -36.64 28.99
C GLU A 311 -2.74 -37.36 29.83
N GLY A 312 -3.31 -38.38 29.23
CA GLY A 312 -4.16 -39.33 29.91
C GLY A 312 -3.39 -39.99 31.05
N VAL A 313 -3.48 -39.38 32.23
CA VAL A 313 -3.15 -40.08 33.47
C VAL A 313 -4.25 -41.11 33.69
N SER A 314 -4.02 -42.30 33.17
CA SER A 314 -4.76 -43.49 33.52
C SER A 314 -4.52 -43.77 35.01
N PRO A 315 -5.55 -43.75 35.90
CA PRO A 315 -5.36 -44.14 37.27
C PRO A 315 -5.13 -45.66 37.30
N GLY A 316 -3.87 -46.03 37.56
CA GLY A 316 -3.45 -47.42 37.76
C GLY A 316 -4.33 -48.08 38.78
N ARG A 317 -5.03 -49.10 38.34
CA ARG A 317 -5.81 -50.08 39.10
C ARG A 317 -4.82 -50.80 40.02
N ALA A 318 -4.84 -50.48 41.30
CA ALA A 318 -4.20 -51.28 42.31
C ALA A 318 -4.86 -52.66 42.31
N ALA A 319 -4.17 -53.66 41.78
CA ALA A 319 -4.51 -55.03 41.99
C ALA A 319 -4.07 -55.46 43.42
N LYS A 320 -5.03 -55.91 44.17
CA LYS A 320 -4.82 -56.72 45.35
C LYS A 320 -4.20 -58.04 44.90
N GLU A 321 -3.10 -58.44 45.52
CA GLU A 321 -2.85 -59.77 46.20
C GLU A 321 -1.54 -59.64 46.97
#